data_5e4f2d88913a05f47c33e1857648a6a1
#
_entry.id   5e4f2d88913a05f47c33e1857648a6a1
#
_cell.length_a   1.000
_cell.length_b   1.000
_cell.length_c   1.000
_cell.angle_alpha   90.00
_cell.angle_beta   90.00
_cell.angle_gamma   90.00
#
_symmetry.space_group_name_H-M   'P 1'
#
loop_
_entity.id
_entity.type
_entity.pdbx_description
1 polymer ?
#
loop_
_entity_poly.entity_id
_entity_poly.type
_entity_poly.pdbx_seq_one_letter_code
_entity_poly.pdbx_strand_id
1 'polypeptide(L)'
;MASLFISRYRLRPEKRDDFVRTLKAMYEGGREFIEQQTNFSFYGFGRDPDEFVAIESWKSEDVVNALRATEEFKQGFTALMSCASAPMEMEVFRDWNDDASVFDVYPRGESRVHPRVGGLPSVFR
;
A
#
# COMPACT_ATOMS: atom_id res chain seq x y z
N MET A 1 10.15 11.88 7.79
CA MET A 1 9.72 10.62 8.41
C MET A 1 8.98 9.78 7.39
N ALA A 2 9.41 8.57 7.20
CA ALA A 2 8.76 7.66 6.28
C ALA A 2 7.46 7.12 6.87
N SER A 3 6.48 6.88 6.02
CA SER A 3 5.21 6.31 6.42
C SER A 3 4.82 5.20 5.46
N LEU A 4 4.26 4.14 6.01
CA LEU A 4 3.73 3.03 5.26
C LEU A 4 2.21 3.08 5.31
N PHE A 5 1.59 3.03 4.15
CA PHE A 5 0.14 3.03 4.02
C PHE A 5 -0.31 1.70 3.46
N ILE A 6 -1.27 1.08 4.11
CA ILE A 6 -1.93 -0.11 3.59
C ILE A 6 -3.39 0.26 3.37
N SER A 7 -3.79 0.28 2.12
CA SER A 7 -5.17 0.63 1.73
C SER A 7 -5.84 -0.61 1.19
N ARG A 8 -7.02 -0.91 1.71
CA ARG A 8 -7.81 -2.06 1.30
C ARG A 8 -9.10 -1.59 0.66
N TYR A 9 -9.36 -2.13 -0.53
CA TYR A 9 -10.54 -1.80 -1.31
C TYR A 9 -11.37 -3.05 -1.52
N ARG A 10 -12.67 -2.94 -1.23
CA ARG A 10 -13.62 -3.99 -1.57
C ARG A 10 -14.32 -3.58 -2.86
N LEU A 11 -14.13 -4.35 -3.92
CA LEU A 11 -14.59 -3.98 -5.25
C LEU A 11 -15.87 -4.70 -5.62
N ARG A 12 -16.66 -4.04 -6.46
CA ARG A 12 -17.74 -4.71 -7.16
C ARG A 12 -17.11 -5.65 -8.19
N PRO A 13 -17.55 -6.92 -8.26
CA PRO A 13 -16.90 -7.88 -9.16
C PRO A 13 -16.85 -7.41 -10.62
N GLU A 14 -17.90 -6.78 -11.11
CA GLU A 14 -17.98 -6.28 -12.49
C GLU A 14 -17.14 -5.03 -12.72
N LYS A 15 -16.58 -4.44 -11.68
CA LYS A 15 -15.80 -3.20 -11.75
C LYS A 15 -14.31 -3.40 -11.50
N ARG A 16 -13.85 -4.63 -11.35
CA ARG A 16 -12.43 -4.88 -11.08
C ARG A 16 -11.52 -4.34 -12.16
N ASP A 17 -11.87 -4.58 -13.42
CA ASP A 17 -11.05 -4.11 -14.54
C ASP A 17 -11.04 -2.58 -14.64
N ASP A 18 -12.18 -1.96 -14.39
CA ASP A 18 -12.27 -0.50 -14.37
C ASP A 18 -11.42 0.10 -13.28
N PHE A 19 -11.44 -0.52 -12.09
CA PHE A 19 -10.62 -0.09 -10.95
C PHE A 19 -9.14 -0.15 -11.32
N VAL A 20 -8.69 -1.27 -11.85
CA VAL A 20 -7.27 -1.46 -12.21
C VAL A 20 -6.85 -0.46 -13.28
N ARG A 21 -7.70 -0.23 -14.29
CA ARG A 21 -7.39 0.76 -15.34
C ARG A 21 -7.27 2.15 -14.77
N THR A 22 -8.18 2.53 -13.87
CA THR A 22 -8.16 3.85 -13.24
C THR A 22 -6.92 4.03 -12.38
N LEU A 23 -6.61 3.04 -11.55
CA LEU A 23 -5.43 3.10 -10.69
C LEU A 23 -4.15 3.19 -11.53
N LYS A 24 -4.07 2.39 -12.58
CA LYS A 24 -2.92 2.40 -13.47
C LYS A 24 -2.75 3.76 -14.13
N ALA A 25 -3.84 4.36 -14.58
CA ALA A 25 -3.78 5.69 -15.18
C ALA A 25 -3.31 6.75 -14.18
N MET A 26 -3.79 6.68 -12.94
CA MET A 26 -3.34 7.58 -11.88
C MET A 26 -1.85 7.42 -11.62
N TYR A 27 -1.37 6.19 -11.53
CA TYR A 27 0.04 5.91 -11.31
C TYR A 27 0.89 6.43 -12.47
N GLU A 28 0.51 6.12 -13.70
CA GLU A 28 1.25 6.56 -14.89
C GLU A 28 1.31 8.08 -14.99
N GLY A 29 0.24 8.76 -14.59
CA GLY A 29 0.21 10.22 -14.62
C GLY A 29 1.17 10.88 -13.64
N GLY A 30 1.60 10.16 -12.61
CA GLY A 30 2.53 10.68 -11.60
C GLY A 30 3.75 9.78 -11.38
N ARG A 31 4.04 8.88 -12.30
CA ARG A 31 5.05 7.83 -12.13
C ARG A 31 6.39 8.35 -11.62
N GLU A 32 6.93 9.35 -12.30
CA GLU A 32 8.26 9.86 -11.94
C GLU A 32 8.28 10.41 -10.51
N PHE A 33 7.28 11.21 -10.17
CA PHE A 33 7.14 11.76 -8.84
C PHE A 33 6.97 10.65 -7.79
N ILE A 34 6.09 9.70 -8.06
CA ILE A 34 5.81 8.60 -7.13
C ILE A 34 7.07 7.77 -6.90
N GLU A 35 7.79 7.42 -7.96
CA GLU A 35 9.00 6.62 -7.85
C GLU A 35 10.10 7.32 -7.08
N GLN A 36 10.18 8.64 -7.19
CA GLN A 36 11.15 9.44 -6.43
C GLN A 36 10.78 9.58 -4.96
N GLN A 37 9.50 9.61 -4.65
CA GLN A 37 9.01 9.92 -3.32
C GLN A 37 8.63 8.68 -2.50
N THR A 38 8.67 7.50 -3.10
CA THR A 38 8.37 6.26 -2.39
C THR A 38 9.64 5.41 -2.25
N ASN A 39 9.67 4.62 -1.19
CA ASN A 39 10.68 3.58 -1.01
C ASN A 39 10.30 2.35 -1.82
N PHE A 40 9.03 2.00 -1.78
CA PHE A 40 8.46 0.93 -2.59
C PHE A 40 6.94 1.08 -2.62
N SER A 41 6.33 0.40 -3.56
CA SER A 41 4.88 0.25 -3.61
C SER A 41 4.53 -1.15 -4.12
N PHE A 42 3.39 -1.63 -3.68
CA PHE A 42 2.84 -2.90 -4.12
C PHE A 42 1.34 -2.74 -4.30
N TYR A 43 0.85 -3.23 -5.43
CA TYR A 43 -0.58 -3.21 -5.73
C TYR A 43 -0.98 -4.60 -6.17
N GLY A 44 -2.07 -5.13 -5.61
CA GLY A 44 -2.49 -6.47 -5.99
C GLY A 44 -3.80 -6.89 -5.40
N PHE A 45 -4.25 -8.04 -5.83
CA PHE A 45 -5.46 -8.67 -5.31
C PHE A 45 -5.08 -9.69 -4.24
N GLY A 46 -5.95 -9.79 -3.23
CA GLY A 46 -5.81 -10.77 -2.19
C GLY A 46 -6.34 -12.14 -2.60
N ARG A 47 -6.50 -13.00 -1.60
CA ARG A 47 -7.11 -14.31 -1.82
C ARG A 47 -8.55 -14.17 -2.31
N ASP A 48 -9.28 -13.22 -1.74
CA ASP A 48 -10.58 -12.84 -2.24
C ASP A 48 -10.35 -11.98 -3.49
N PRO A 49 -10.87 -12.39 -4.66
CA PRO A 49 -10.63 -11.65 -5.89
C PRO A 49 -11.28 -10.27 -5.95
N ASP A 50 -12.17 -9.97 -5.01
CA ASP A 50 -12.81 -8.67 -4.93
C ASP A 50 -12.12 -7.74 -3.94
N GLU A 51 -11.06 -8.21 -3.29
CA GLU A 51 -10.26 -7.39 -2.39
C GLU A 51 -8.95 -7.00 -3.04
N PHE A 52 -8.74 -5.69 -3.14
CA PHE A 52 -7.52 -5.12 -3.67
C PHE A 52 -6.76 -4.42 -2.56
N VAL A 53 -5.44 -4.57 -2.56
CA VAL A 53 -4.59 -3.93 -1.57
C VAL A 53 -3.53 -3.08 -2.25
N ALA A 54 -3.33 -1.89 -1.70
CA ALA A 54 -2.24 -1.01 -2.07
C ALA A 54 -1.35 -0.81 -0.85
N ILE A 55 -0.08 -1.15 -0.99
CA ILE A 55 0.92 -0.96 0.06
C ILE A 55 1.95 0.02 -0.48
N GLU A 56 2.11 1.15 0.21
CA GLU A 56 2.99 2.21 -0.24
C GLU A 56 3.82 2.73 0.91
N SER A 57 5.13 2.71 0.74
CA SER A 57 6.05 3.33 1.69
C SER A 57 6.53 4.66 1.11
N TRP A 58 6.10 5.75 1.71
CA TRP A 58 6.45 7.10 1.29
C TRP A 58 7.58 7.65 2.14
N LYS A 59 8.52 8.31 1.51
CA LYS A 59 9.67 8.91 2.19
C LYS A 59 9.27 10.06 3.10
N SER A 60 8.19 10.77 2.75
CA SER A 60 7.68 11.91 3.51
C SER A 60 6.17 11.86 3.57
N GLU A 61 5.64 11.88 4.79
CA GLU A 61 4.19 11.94 5.00
C GLU A 61 3.61 13.27 4.50
N ASP A 62 4.36 14.36 4.67
CA ASP A 62 3.92 15.68 4.19
C ASP A 62 3.75 15.69 2.68
N VAL A 63 4.65 15.03 1.96
CA VAL A 63 4.59 14.96 0.50
C VAL A 63 3.34 14.18 0.05
N VAL A 64 3.07 13.04 0.65
CA VAL A 64 1.88 12.26 0.27
C VAL A 64 0.59 12.98 0.65
N ASN A 65 0.57 13.69 1.77
CA ASN A 65 -0.59 14.48 2.16
C ASN A 65 -0.84 15.62 1.17
N ALA A 66 0.22 16.27 0.70
CA ALA A 66 0.10 17.30 -0.33
C ALA A 66 -0.43 16.72 -1.65
N LEU A 67 0.06 15.55 -2.04
CA LEU A 67 -0.44 14.88 -3.24
C LEU A 67 -1.92 14.58 -3.13
N ARG A 68 -2.35 14.05 -1.99
CA ARG A 68 -3.76 13.69 -1.76
C ARG A 68 -4.69 14.88 -1.71
N ALA A 69 -4.15 16.07 -1.47
CA ALA A 69 -4.94 17.31 -1.46
C ALA A 69 -5.14 17.89 -2.85
N THR A 70 -4.47 17.37 -3.88
CA THR A 70 -4.63 17.88 -5.24
C THR A 70 -5.98 17.48 -5.83
N GLU A 71 -6.48 18.30 -6.76
CA GLU A 71 -7.74 17.98 -7.45
C GLU A 71 -7.62 16.72 -8.29
N GLU A 72 -6.48 16.54 -8.94
CA GLU A 72 -6.23 15.35 -9.76
C GLU A 72 -6.36 14.09 -8.92
N PHE A 73 -5.77 14.07 -7.74
CA PHE A 73 -5.88 12.92 -6.85
C PHE A 73 -7.32 12.69 -6.39
N LYS A 74 -8.00 13.77 -5.99
CA LYS A 74 -9.38 13.66 -5.51
C LYS A 74 -10.31 13.11 -6.59
N GLN A 75 -10.15 13.57 -7.83
CA GLN A 75 -10.93 13.07 -8.96
C GLN A 75 -10.64 11.59 -9.22
N GLY A 76 -9.35 11.23 -9.21
CA GLY A 76 -8.95 9.83 -9.38
C GLY A 76 -9.50 8.95 -8.26
N PHE A 77 -9.40 9.40 -7.03
CA PHE A 77 -9.91 8.64 -5.89
C PHE A 77 -11.44 8.47 -5.96
N THR A 78 -12.15 9.49 -6.38
CA THR A 78 -13.59 9.40 -6.59
C THR A 78 -13.91 8.34 -7.63
N ALA A 79 -13.15 8.31 -8.72
CA ALA A 79 -13.33 7.29 -9.77
C ALA A 79 -13.04 5.88 -9.22
N LEU A 80 -11.99 5.72 -8.40
CA LEU A 80 -11.70 4.44 -7.76
C LEU A 80 -12.86 4.00 -6.88
N MET A 81 -13.37 4.91 -6.06
CA MET A 81 -14.46 4.57 -5.13
C MET A 81 -15.77 4.27 -5.83
N SER A 82 -15.96 4.74 -7.07
CA SER A 82 -17.12 4.35 -7.86
C SER A 82 -17.14 2.86 -8.21
N CYS A 83 -15.98 2.22 -8.15
CA CYS A 83 -15.83 0.78 -8.39
C CYS A 83 -15.95 -0.05 -7.12
N ALA A 84 -16.03 0.60 -5.96
CA ALA A 84 -16.03 -0.08 -4.67
C ALA A 84 -17.44 -0.39 -4.19
N SER A 85 -17.55 -1.46 -3.42
CA SER A 85 -18.81 -1.86 -2.77
C SER A 85 -18.85 -1.44 -1.30
N ALA A 86 -17.74 -0.90 -0.78
CA ALA A 86 -17.61 -0.46 0.60
C ALA A 86 -16.58 0.66 0.68
N PRO A 87 -16.57 1.46 1.75
CA PRO A 87 -15.52 2.46 1.95
C PRO A 87 -14.14 1.81 2.02
N MET A 88 -13.14 2.51 1.51
CA MET A 88 -11.75 2.07 1.60
C MET A 88 -11.30 2.13 3.06
N GLU A 89 -10.54 1.11 3.46
CA GLU A 89 -9.92 1.07 4.78
C GLU A 89 -8.43 1.32 4.63
N MET A 90 -7.88 2.15 5.50
CA MET A 90 -6.47 2.49 5.44
C MET A 90 -5.82 2.41 6.81
N GLU A 91 -4.66 1.74 6.85
CA GLU A 91 -3.80 1.72 8.01
C GLU A 91 -2.55 2.53 7.70
N VAL A 92 -2.05 3.25 8.69
CA VAL A 92 -0.85 4.06 8.55
C VAL A 92 0.15 3.64 9.62
N PHE A 93 1.36 3.34 9.17
CA PHE A 93 2.48 3.01 10.05
C PHE A 93 3.58 4.02 9.81
N ARG A 94 4.16 4.53 10.89
CA ARG A 94 5.27 5.48 10.80
C ARG A 94 6.55 4.80 11.24
N ASP A 95 7.66 5.23 10.65
CA ASP A 95 8.93 4.60 10.93
C ASP A 95 9.36 4.87 12.38
N TRP A 96 10.37 4.13 12.80
CA TRP A 96 10.86 4.14 14.16
C TRP A 96 11.66 5.38 14.51
N ASN A 97 11.70 6.36 13.65
CA ASN A 97 12.32 7.64 13.95
C ASN A 97 13.83 7.54 14.14
N ASP A 98 14.46 6.77 13.28
CA ASP A 98 15.92 6.64 13.15
C ASP A 98 16.62 5.89 14.27
N ASP A 99 15.92 5.40 15.25
CA ASP A 99 16.55 4.57 16.27
C ASP A 99 16.61 3.12 15.81
N ALA A 100 17.56 2.85 14.94
CA ALA A 100 17.76 1.51 14.40
C ALA A 100 18.22 0.52 15.48
N SER A 101 18.69 1.00 16.62
CA SER A 101 19.15 0.14 17.69
C SER A 101 18.04 -0.71 18.28
N VAL A 102 16.78 -0.38 18.05
CA VAL A 102 15.66 -1.21 18.47
C VAL A 102 15.78 -2.63 17.94
N PHE A 103 16.36 -2.80 16.77
CA PHE A 103 16.51 -4.13 16.17
C PHE A 103 17.61 -4.95 16.83
N ASP A 104 18.49 -4.34 17.61
CA ASP A 104 19.56 -5.03 18.32
C ASP A 104 19.04 -5.82 19.52
N VAL A 105 17.81 -5.52 19.97
CA VAL A 105 17.20 -6.28 21.06
C VAL A 105 16.67 -7.63 20.62
N TYR A 106 16.56 -7.86 19.32
CA TYR A 106 16.06 -9.13 18.81
C TYR A 106 17.25 -10.08 18.57
N PRO A 107 17.33 -11.17 19.32
CA PRO A 107 18.42 -12.13 19.13
C PRO A 107 18.39 -12.71 17.72
N ARG A 108 19.53 -12.73 17.09
CA ARG A 108 19.65 -13.31 15.75
C ARG A 108 19.50 -14.81 15.83
N GLY A 109 18.73 -15.36 14.91
CA GLY A 109 18.50 -16.79 14.87
C GLY A 109 17.40 -17.30 15.77
N GLU A 110 16.88 -16.45 16.66
CA GLU A 110 15.75 -16.81 17.51
C GLU A 110 14.42 -16.34 16.96
N SER A 111 14.44 -15.29 16.14
CA SER A 111 13.23 -14.82 15.49
C SER A 111 12.88 -15.74 14.34
N ARG A 112 11.63 -16.13 14.27
CA ARG A 112 11.15 -17.03 13.22
C ARG A 112 9.85 -16.54 12.66
N VAL A 113 9.70 -16.72 11.36
CA VAL A 113 8.42 -16.57 10.71
C VAL A 113 7.88 -17.97 10.45
N HIS A 114 6.70 -18.23 10.96
CA HIS A 114 6.08 -19.54 10.77
C HIS A 114 5.76 -19.79 9.31
N PRO A 115 5.71 -21.07 8.91
CA PRO A 115 5.28 -21.42 7.57
C PRO A 115 3.92 -20.81 7.27
N ARG A 116 3.77 -20.36 6.04
CA ARG A 116 2.52 -19.76 5.61
C ARG A 116 1.43 -20.80 5.52
N VAL A 117 0.21 -20.31 5.66
CA VAL A 117 -0.95 -21.10 5.25
C VAL A 117 -0.77 -21.49 3.79
N GLY A 118 -1.02 -22.74 3.47
CA GLY A 118 -0.76 -23.28 2.14
C GLY A 118 0.60 -23.94 1.99
N GLY A 119 1.37 -24.06 3.07
CA GLY A 119 2.60 -24.84 3.10
C GLY A 119 3.84 -24.13 2.59
N LEU A 120 3.75 -22.84 2.31
CA LEU A 120 4.94 -22.10 1.91
C LEU A 120 5.82 -21.86 3.15
N PRO A 121 7.11 -22.20 3.07
CA PRO A 121 8.00 -22.00 4.18
C PRO A 121 8.26 -20.53 4.41
N SER A 122 8.57 -20.19 5.66
CA SER A 122 9.05 -18.88 5.98
C SER A 122 10.43 -18.66 5.38
N VAL A 123 10.65 -17.45 4.86
CA VAL A 123 11.96 -17.05 4.34
C VAL A 123 12.80 -16.32 5.37
N PHE A 124 12.25 -16.04 6.54
CA PHE A 124 12.94 -15.33 7.61
C PHE A 124 13.44 -16.30 8.66
N ARG A 125 14.65 -16.10 9.05
CA ARG A 125 15.28 -16.86 10.10
C ARG A 125 16.10 -15.92 10.99
#